data_9eefb3696872b0f3985880585f6ccd38
#
_entry.id   9eefb3696872b0f3985880585f6ccd38
#
_cell.length_a   1.000
_cell.length_b   1.000
_cell.length_c   1.000
_cell.angle_alpha   90.00
_cell.angle_beta   90.00
_cell.angle_gamma   90.00
#
_symmetry.space_group_name_H-M   'P 1'
#
loop_
_entity.id
_entity.type
_entity.pdbx_description
1 polymer ?
#
loop_
_entity_poly.entity_id
_entity_poly.type
_entity_poly.pdbx_seq_one_letter_code
_entity_poly.pdbx_strand_id
1 'polypeptide(L)'
;LIFDSLYLTASLLGSPYLLFKIITSKRYRSGLNQRFGITEERLSGKPGIWVHGASVGEVITAKSIIERIDEEFPEWETFISATTNTGFSVAEKTFLNKNIFYFPLDLSWVTKKVILKKKPRFILLIELEIWPNFLISAFKKNIPVIIVNGRISNKSVKAYRTISRISKDFRNSLTSELNVFCARTEFDAQRFRDLGIPGKQIFVTGTMKYDNIPTHIDKNISKELVKLFHIDDDDLILVGGSTHAGEEEILIRVFERLNKVYPNLKLILAPRHVERTREVSRLIEKTGFVPVLKTEAERSSYKWQNTKREIILIDTVGDLEKVYSISNFVFVGKSLVPSGGQNMMEPAGMGNPVIFGPHTYNFEEEVDLL
;
A
#
# COMPACT_ATOMS: atom_id res chain seq x y z
N LEU A 1 -2.59 5.09 -34.40
CA LEU A 1 -2.06 4.13 -35.39
C LEU A 1 -0.63 3.68 -35.11
N ILE A 2 0.34 4.60 -34.83
CA ILE A 2 1.75 4.23 -34.60
C ILE A 2 1.88 3.25 -33.43
N PHE A 3 1.26 3.55 -32.29
CA PHE A 3 1.32 2.67 -31.12
C PHE A 3 0.60 1.34 -31.36
N ASP A 4 -0.55 1.36 -32.05
CA ASP A 4 -1.27 0.14 -32.38
C ASP A 4 -0.42 -0.79 -33.25
N SER A 5 0.25 -0.25 -34.27
CA SER A 5 1.15 -1.03 -35.13
C SER A 5 2.30 -1.63 -34.30
N LEU A 6 2.87 -0.86 -33.38
CA LEU A 6 3.97 -1.30 -32.53
C LEU A 6 3.53 -2.41 -31.56
N TYR A 7 2.37 -2.25 -30.93
CA TYR A 7 1.80 -3.26 -30.04
C TYR A 7 1.38 -4.52 -30.78
N LEU A 8 0.76 -4.38 -31.96
CA LEU A 8 0.34 -5.54 -32.78
C LEU A 8 1.57 -6.30 -33.31
N THR A 9 2.63 -5.60 -33.75
CA THR A 9 3.86 -6.25 -34.17
C THR A 9 4.53 -7.00 -33.02
N ALA A 10 4.64 -6.36 -31.85
CA ALA A 10 5.19 -7.00 -30.66
C ALA A 10 4.33 -8.21 -30.21
N SER A 11 3.00 -8.08 -30.30
CA SER A 11 2.08 -9.17 -29.98
C SER A 11 2.19 -10.33 -31.00
N LEU A 12 2.37 -10.04 -32.27
CA LEU A 12 2.54 -11.06 -33.31
C LEU A 12 3.84 -11.85 -33.09
N LEU A 13 4.94 -11.16 -32.80
CA LEU A 13 6.23 -11.79 -32.50
C LEU A 13 6.18 -12.62 -31.21
N GLY A 14 5.48 -12.15 -30.22
CA GLY A 14 5.27 -12.85 -28.93
C GLY A 14 4.13 -13.84 -28.91
N SER A 15 3.34 -13.97 -30.00
CA SER A 15 2.11 -14.76 -30.05
C SER A 15 2.26 -16.22 -29.63
N PRO A 16 3.29 -16.99 -30.02
CA PRO A 16 3.41 -18.36 -29.60
C PRO A 16 3.54 -18.50 -28.06
N TYR A 17 4.34 -17.62 -27.46
CA TYR A 17 4.51 -17.57 -26.01
C TYR A 17 3.22 -17.14 -25.29
N LEU A 18 2.57 -16.09 -25.79
CA LEU A 18 1.34 -15.56 -25.21
C LEU A 18 0.21 -16.58 -25.30
N LEU A 19 0.02 -17.24 -26.44
CA LEU A 19 -0.98 -18.31 -26.62
C LEU A 19 -0.70 -19.48 -25.66
N PHE A 20 0.53 -19.93 -25.58
CA PHE A 20 0.92 -20.98 -24.60
C PHE A 20 0.57 -20.55 -23.18
N LYS A 21 0.90 -19.34 -22.77
CA LYS A 21 0.57 -18.81 -21.42
C LYS A 21 -0.94 -18.66 -21.20
N ILE A 22 -1.68 -18.21 -22.20
CA ILE A 22 -3.16 -18.11 -22.10
C ILE A 22 -3.78 -19.50 -21.93
N ILE A 23 -3.28 -20.52 -22.63
CA ILE A 23 -3.80 -21.89 -22.53
C ILE A 23 -3.45 -22.51 -21.19
N THR A 24 -2.20 -22.34 -20.72
CA THR A 24 -1.66 -23.07 -19.56
C THR A 24 -1.89 -22.36 -18.22
N SER A 25 -2.17 -21.05 -18.20
CA SER A 25 -2.23 -20.27 -16.96
C SER A 25 -3.54 -19.51 -16.80
N LYS A 26 -4.29 -19.81 -15.74
CA LYS A 26 -5.48 -19.06 -15.33
C LYS A 26 -5.20 -17.56 -15.16
N ARG A 27 -3.98 -17.23 -14.72
CA ARG A 27 -3.53 -15.83 -14.53
C ARG A 27 -3.61 -15.02 -15.82
N TYR A 28 -3.26 -15.59 -16.98
CA TYR A 28 -3.29 -14.89 -18.26
C TYR A 28 -4.68 -14.82 -18.88
N ARG A 29 -5.59 -15.72 -18.49
CA ARG A 29 -7.00 -15.72 -18.93
C ARG A 29 -7.87 -14.75 -18.16
N SER A 30 -7.50 -14.42 -16.91
CA SER A 30 -8.30 -13.54 -16.05
C SER A 30 -8.48 -12.15 -16.68
N GLY A 31 -9.74 -11.73 -16.81
CA GLY A 31 -10.09 -10.40 -17.27
C GLY A 31 -9.83 -10.13 -18.75
N LEU A 32 -9.52 -11.14 -19.58
CA LEU A 32 -9.25 -10.93 -21.03
C LEU A 32 -10.36 -10.13 -21.72
N ASN A 33 -11.62 -10.50 -21.50
CA ASN A 33 -12.74 -9.78 -22.08
C ASN A 33 -12.73 -8.29 -21.71
N GLN A 34 -12.55 -7.99 -20.44
CA GLN A 34 -12.49 -6.61 -19.95
C GLN A 34 -11.28 -5.86 -20.52
N ARG A 35 -10.12 -6.52 -20.61
CA ARG A 35 -8.89 -5.95 -21.19
C ARG A 35 -9.06 -5.62 -22.68
N PHE A 36 -9.91 -6.34 -23.41
CA PHE A 36 -10.32 -6.05 -24.79
C PHE A 36 -11.54 -5.12 -24.88
N GLY A 37 -11.92 -4.46 -23.80
CA GLY A 37 -12.99 -3.46 -23.76
C GLY A 37 -14.41 -4.06 -23.78
N ILE A 38 -14.56 -5.34 -23.43
CA ILE A 38 -15.85 -5.97 -23.18
C ILE A 38 -16.13 -5.81 -21.68
N THR A 39 -16.54 -4.59 -21.31
CA THR A 39 -16.91 -4.22 -19.95
C THR A 39 -18.37 -3.81 -19.91
N GLU A 40 -18.97 -3.89 -18.75
CA GLU A 40 -20.33 -3.35 -18.54
C GLU A 40 -20.34 -1.84 -18.72
N GLU A 41 -21.45 -1.31 -19.20
CA GLU A 41 -21.68 0.12 -19.25
C GLU A 41 -21.99 0.63 -17.84
N ARG A 42 -21.55 1.83 -17.53
CA ARG A 42 -21.90 2.48 -16.26
C ARG A 42 -23.31 3.06 -16.38
N LEU A 43 -24.20 2.56 -15.56
CA LEU A 43 -25.65 2.89 -15.62
C LEU A 43 -26.06 3.98 -14.62
N SER A 44 -25.20 4.29 -13.63
CA SER A 44 -25.52 5.32 -12.63
C SER A 44 -25.59 6.69 -13.31
N GLY A 45 -26.54 7.47 -13.27
CA GLY A 45 -26.58 8.83 -13.84
C GLY A 45 -25.61 9.83 -13.21
N LYS A 46 -24.87 9.43 -12.17
CA LYS A 46 -23.91 10.25 -11.42
C LYS A 46 -22.66 10.59 -12.24
N PRO A 47 -22.01 11.74 -12.03
CA PRO A 47 -20.69 11.99 -12.60
C PRO A 47 -19.69 10.95 -12.10
N GLY A 48 -18.84 10.44 -12.98
CA GLY A 48 -17.95 9.31 -12.66
C GLY A 48 -16.49 9.71 -12.59
N ILE A 49 -15.79 9.19 -11.58
CA ILE A 49 -14.35 9.31 -11.40
C ILE A 49 -13.71 7.95 -11.64
N TRP A 50 -12.84 7.87 -12.64
CA TRP A 50 -12.08 6.64 -12.90
C TRP A 50 -10.76 6.68 -12.17
N VAL A 51 -10.56 5.81 -11.19
CA VAL A 51 -9.30 5.64 -10.48
C VAL A 51 -8.57 4.41 -11.02
N HIS A 52 -7.31 4.55 -11.39
CA HIS A 52 -6.49 3.45 -11.87
C HIS A 52 -5.23 3.27 -11.03
N GLY A 53 -5.04 2.04 -10.51
CA GLY A 53 -3.80 1.58 -9.90
C GLY A 53 -3.41 0.22 -10.47
N ALA A 54 -2.22 0.08 -11.05
CA ALA A 54 -1.82 -1.12 -11.77
C ALA A 54 -1.56 -2.31 -10.85
N SER A 55 -0.95 -2.07 -9.72
CA SER A 55 -0.45 -3.07 -8.77
C SER A 55 -1.20 -3.06 -7.43
N VAL A 56 -0.89 -4.03 -6.56
CA VAL A 56 -1.41 -4.08 -5.18
C VAL A 56 -1.08 -2.80 -4.41
N GLY A 57 0.19 -2.35 -4.49
CA GLY A 57 0.63 -1.14 -3.78
C GLY A 57 -0.14 0.11 -4.22
N GLU A 58 -0.32 0.30 -5.53
CA GLU A 58 -1.05 1.44 -6.07
C GLU A 58 -2.55 1.40 -5.73
N VAL A 59 -3.16 0.20 -5.72
CA VAL A 59 -4.55 0.02 -5.30
C VAL A 59 -4.74 0.37 -3.82
N ILE A 60 -3.80 -0.05 -2.97
CA ILE A 60 -3.82 0.32 -1.54
C ILE A 60 -3.60 1.83 -1.38
N THR A 61 -2.65 2.41 -2.11
CA THR A 61 -2.41 3.86 -2.09
C THR A 61 -3.65 4.65 -2.53
N ALA A 62 -4.42 4.13 -3.49
CA ALA A 62 -5.65 4.77 -3.96
C ALA A 62 -6.76 4.83 -2.90
N LYS A 63 -6.68 4.02 -1.83
CA LYS A 63 -7.75 3.90 -0.83
C LYS A 63 -8.05 5.24 -0.17
N SER A 64 -7.05 5.92 0.34
CA SER A 64 -7.21 7.20 1.05
C SER A 64 -7.90 8.27 0.19
N ILE A 65 -7.50 8.39 -1.09
CA ILE A 65 -8.11 9.38 -1.98
C ILE A 65 -9.54 9.00 -2.37
N ILE A 66 -9.83 7.70 -2.54
CA ILE A 66 -11.18 7.22 -2.86
C ILE A 66 -12.13 7.47 -1.68
N GLU A 67 -11.71 7.13 -0.45
CA GLU A 67 -12.48 7.37 0.76
C GLU A 67 -12.77 8.86 0.94
N ARG A 68 -11.77 9.71 0.72
CA ARG A 68 -11.94 11.16 0.80
C ARG A 68 -12.87 11.72 -0.27
N ILE A 69 -12.82 11.19 -1.50
CA ILE A 69 -13.74 11.57 -2.56
C ILE A 69 -15.17 11.15 -2.20
N ASP A 70 -15.36 9.96 -1.67
CA ASP A 70 -16.69 9.47 -1.30
C ASP A 70 -17.32 10.28 -0.14
N GLU A 71 -16.49 10.74 0.79
CA GLU A 71 -16.91 11.59 1.91
C GLU A 71 -17.26 13.02 1.46
N GLU A 72 -16.40 13.64 0.66
CA GLU A 72 -16.55 15.06 0.26
C GLU A 72 -17.49 15.25 -0.94
N PHE A 73 -17.62 14.24 -1.80
CA PHE A 73 -18.39 14.30 -3.04
C PHE A 73 -19.34 13.09 -3.18
N PRO A 74 -20.30 12.89 -2.26
CA PRO A 74 -21.19 11.70 -2.25
C PRO A 74 -22.10 11.62 -3.48
N GLU A 75 -22.26 12.72 -4.22
CA GLU A 75 -23.00 12.76 -5.49
C GLU A 75 -22.21 12.19 -6.67
N TRP A 76 -20.89 11.95 -6.50
CA TRP A 76 -20.03 11.36 -7.52
C TRP A 76 -19.92 9.84 -7.32
N GLU A 77 -19.60 9.15 -8.40
CA GLU A 77 -19.33 7.71 -8.37
C GLU A 77 -17.88 7.44 -8.71
N THR A 78 -17.14 6.79 -7.81
CA THR A 78 -15.81 6.29 -8.09
C THR A 78 -15.89 4.87 -8.64
N PHE A 79 -15.12 4.57 -9.70
CA PHE A 79 -14.93 3.22 -10.23
C PHE A 79 -13.46 2.97 -10.49
N ILE A 80 -13.04 1.71 -10.34
CA ILE A 80 -11.63 1.38 -10.14
C ILE A 80 -11.18 0.38 -11.16
N SER A 81 -9.98 0.57 -11.71
CA SER A 81 -9.35 -0.45 -12.54
C SER A 81 -7.97 -0.84 -12.03
N ALA A 82 -7.61 -2.11 -12.26
CA ALA A 82 -6.29 -2.62 -11.95
C ALA A 82 -5.68 -3.37 -13.15
N THR A 83 -4.36 -3.34 -13.27
CA THR A 83 -3.66 -4.06 -14.36
C THR A 83 -3.33 -5.50 -13.96
N THR A 84 -2.85 -5.73 -12.73
CA THR A 84 -2.46 -7.06 -12.27
C THR A 84 -3.62 -7.82 -11.65
N ASN A 85 -3.61 -9.16 -11.73
CA ASN A 85 -4.65 -9.98 -11.10
C ASN A 85 -4.66 -9.85 -9.57
N THR A 86 -3.47 -9.71 -8.97
CA THR A 86 -3.34 -9.48 -7.53
C THR A 86 -3.88 -8.12 -7.14
N GLY A 87 -3.59 -7.05 -7.91
CA GLY A 87 -4.16 -5.73 -7.72
C GLY A 87 -5.68 -5.74 -7.86
N PHE A 88 -6.21 -6.44 -8.88
CA PHE A 88 -7.64 -6.60 -9.07
C PHE A 88 -8.31 -7.29 -7.87
N SER A 89 -7.75 -8.42 -7.40
CA SER A 89 -8.31 -9.15 -6.24
C SER A 89 -8.23 -8.34 -4.94
N VAL A 90 -7.22 -7.50 -4.78
CA VAL A 90 -7.14 -6.57 -3.64
C VAL A 90 -8.20 -5.48 -3.78
N ALA A 91 -8.38 -4.92 -4.98
CA ALA A 91 -9.40 -3.91 -5.22
C ALA A 91 -10.82 -4.44 -4.91
N GLU A 92 -11.15 -5.67 -5.35
CA GLU A 92 -12.45 -6.32 -5.04
C GLU A 92 -12.70 -6.47 -3.53
N LYS A 93 -11.65 -6.81 -2.78
CA LYS A 93 -11.75 -6.96 -1.31
C LYS A 93 -11.80 -5.64 -0.57
N THR A 94 -11.10 -4.64 -1.07
CA THR A 94 -11.00 -3.31 -0.40
C THR A 94 -12.21 -2.44 -0.69
N PHE A 95 -12.77 -2.51 -1.91
CA PHE A 95 -13.81 -1.61 -2.39
C PHE A 95 -15.11 -2.37 -2.74
N LEU A 96 -15.73 -2.99 -1.75
CA LEU A 96 -16.85 -3.93 -1.90
C LEU A 96 -18.05 -3.39 -2.71
N ASN A 97 -18.29 -2.09 -2.67
CA ASN A 97 -19.46 -1.45 -3.32
C ASN A 97 -19.09 -0.65 -4.57
N LYS A 98 -17.91 -0.86 -5.14
CA LYS A 98 -17.44 -0.13 -6.32
C LYS A 98 -17.46 -1.00 -7.57
N ASN A 99 -17.59 -0.36 -8.72
CA ASN A 99 -17.41 -1.04 -10.00
C ASN A 99 -15.90 -1.24 -10.25
N ILE A 100 -15.45 -2.49 -10.25
CA ILE A 100 -14.04 -2.85 -10.41
C ILE A 100 -13.87 -3.62 -11.71
N PHE A 101 -12.85 -3.29 -12.49
CA PHE A 101 -12.58 -3.94 -13.77
C PHE A 101 -11.08 -3.92 -14.10
N TYR A 102 -10.69 -4.77 -15.05
CA TYR A 102 -9.31 -4.76 -15.53
C TYR A 102 -9.07 -3.57 -16.47
N PHE A 103 -7.91 -2.90 -16.28
CA PHE A 103 -7.49 -1.83 -17.18
C PHE A 103 -7.42 -2.33 -18.63
N PRO A 104 -7.90 -1.55 -19.61
CA PRO A 104 -7.90 -1.95 -21.01
C PRO A 104 -6.49 -2.06 -21.57
N LEU A 105 -6.29 -2.95 -22.54
CA LEU A 105 -5.08 -2.93 -23.36
C LEU A 105 -4.95 -1.58 -24.07
N ASP A 106 -3.73 -1.06 -24.15
CA ASP A 106 -3.47 0.26 -24.73
C ASP A 106 -3.54 0.27 -26.27
N LEU A 107 -4.62 -0.31 -26.80
CA LEU A 107 -4.96 -0.25 -28.21
C LEU A 107 -5.98 0.86 -28.43
N SER A 108 -5.82 1.67 -29.47
CA SER A 108 -6.59 2.90 -29.67
C SER A 108 -8.10 2.67 -29.71
N TRP A 109 -8.56 1.56 -30.34
CA TRP A 109 -9.97 1.20 -30.41
C TRP A 109 -10.50 0.66 -29.09
N VAL A 110 -9.67 -0.04 -28.31
CA VAL A 110 -10.03 -0.59 -26.99
C VAL A 110 -10.20 0.53 -25.99
N THR A 111 -9.19 1.39 -25.85
CA THR A 111 -9.20 2.53 -24.91
C THR A 111 -10.36 3.48 -25.22
N LYS A 112 -10.58 3.82 -26.50
CA LYS A 112 -11.72 4.63 -26.93
C LYS A 112 -13.05 3.97 -26.54
N LYS A 113 -13.21 2.66 -26.78
CA LYS A 113 -14.44 1.90 -26.45
C LYS A 113 -14.73 1.93 -24.95
N VAL A 114 -13.71 1.70 -24.11
CA VAL A 114 -13.88 1.69 -22.65
C VAL A 114 -14.22 3.08 -22.12
N ILE A 115 -13.52 4.12 -22.59
CA ILE A 115 -13.82 5.52 -22.20
C ILE A 115 -15.26 5.89 -22.56
N LEU A 116 -15.74 5.50 -23.75
CA LEU A 116 -17.11 5.78 -24.19
C LEU A 116 -18.15 5.04 -23.35
N LYS A 117 -17.85 3.84 -22.88
CA LYS A 117 -18.75 3.04 -22.02
C LYS A 117 -18.76 3.55 -20.57
N LYS A 118 -17.58 3.84 -20.01
CA LYS A 118 -17.45 4.26 -18.62
C LYS A 118 -17.77 5.73 -18.39
N LYS A 119 -17.64 6.58 -19.43
CA LYS A 119 -17.98 8.02 -19.42
C LYS A 119 -17.40 8.75 -18.18
N PRO A 120 -16.09 8.62 -17.90
CA PRO A 120 -15.52 9.33 -16.75
C PRO A 120 -15.58 10.82 -16.96
N ARG A 121 -15.84 11.56 -15.87
CA ARG A 121 -15.76 13.02 -15.86
C ARG A 121 -14.30 13.47 -15.77
N PHE A 122 -13.50 12.73 -15.00
CA PHE A 122 -12.05 12.81 -14.98
C PHE A 122 -11.43 11.45 -14.56
N ILE A 123 -10.13 11.32 -14.76
CA ILE A 123 -9.36 10.09 -14.54
C ILE A 123 -8.23 10.38 -13.56
N LEU A 124 -8.11 9.57 -12.51
CA LEU A 124 -7.00 9.56 -11.58
C LEU A 124 -6.08 8.39 -11.90
N LEU A 125 -4.81 8.66 -12.19
CA LEU A 125 -3.77 7.64 -12.39
C LEU A 125 -2.84 7.66 -11.18
N ILE A 126 -2.73 6.54 -10.49
CA ILE A 126 -1.83 6.40 -9.34
C ILE A 126 -0.41 6.12 -9.86
N GLU A 127 0.55 6.86 -9.33
CA GLU A 127 1.97 6.83 -9.73
C GLU A 127 2.21 7.25 -11.20
N LEU A 128 2.68 6.34 -12.06
CA LEU A 128 3.08 6.68 -13.44
C LEU A 128 2.44 5.73 -14.46
N GLU A 129 1.14 5.62 -14.48
CA GLU A 129 0.40 4.78 -15.43
C GLU A 129 0.03 5.56 -16.71
N ILE A 130 1.04 6.17 -17.35
CA ILE A 130 0.90 6.93 -18.61
C ILE A 130 0.95 5.96 -19.79
N TRP A 131 -0.23 5.60 -20.29
CA TRP A 131 -0.41 4.76 -21.47
C TRP A 131 -0.75 5.61 -22.68
N PRO A 132 0.05 5.59 -23.79
CA PRO A 132 -0.09 6.55 -24.89
C PRO A 132 -1.47 6.62 -25.54
N ASN A 133 -2.06 5.48 -25.96
CA ASN A 133 -3.37 5.49 -26.59
C ASN A 133 -4.49 5.85 -25.62
N PHE A 134 -4.37 5.43 -24.35
CA PHE A 134 -5.33 5.78 -23.31
C PHE A 134 -5.35 7.31 -23.07
N LEU A 135 -4.17 7.91 -22.91
CA LEU A 135 -4.04 9.36 -22.71
C LEU A 135 -4.56 10.15 -23.93
N ILE A 136 -4.21 9.71 -25.16
CA ILE A 136 -4.74 10.30 -26.39
C ILE A 136 -6.26 10.18 -26.45
N SER A 137 -6.81 9.04 -26.03
CA SER A 137 -8.27 8.81 -26.06
C SER A 137 -9.01 9.70 -25.07
N ALA A 138 -8.46 9.91 -23.87
CA ALA A 138 -8.96 10.85 -22.87
C ALA A 138 -8.90 12.29 -23.39
N PHE A 139 -7.75 12.71 -23.93
CA PHE A 139 -7.55 14.04 -24.50
C PHE A 139 -8.55 14.36 -25.62
N LYS A 140 -8.76 13.43 -26.57
CA LYS A 140 -9.74 13.61 -27.65
C LYS A 140 -11.20 13.69 -27.19
N LYS A 141 -11.46 13.35 -25.93
CA LYS A 141 -12.78 13.45 -25.29
C LYS A 141 -12.85 14.59 -24.29
N ASN A 142 -11.83 15.42 -24.20
CA ASN A 142 -11.70 16.53 -23.24
C ASN A 142 -11.89 16.05 -21.77
N ILE A 143 -11.39 14.86 -21.47
CA ILE A 143 -11.42 14.28 -20.13
C ILE A 143 -10.12 14.62 -19.42
N PRO A 144 -10.14 15.35 -18.29
CA PRO A 144 -8.98 15.65 -17.50
C PRO A 144 -8.32 14.36 -16.96
N VAL A 145 -6.99 14.33 -16.98
CA VAL A 145 -6.21 13.26 -16.36
C VAL A 145 -5.36 13.85 -15.25
N ILE A 146 -5.50 13.31 -14.05
CA ILE A 146 -4.77 13.72 -12.87
C ILE A 146 -3.84 12.58 -12.47
N ILE A 147 -2.54 12.84 -12.46
CA ILE A 147 -1.56 11.89 -11.93
C ILE A 147 -1.36 12.21 -10.46
N VAL A 148 -1.60 11.21 -9.60
CA VAL A 148 -1.51 11.33 -8.16
C VAL A 148 -0.37 10.46 -7.64
N ASN A 149 0.33 10.91 -6.61
CA ASN A 149 1.53 10.23 -6.10
C ASN A 149 2.60 10.01 -7.19
N GLY A 150 2.74 10.99 -8.09
CA GLY A 150 3.54 10.88 -9.31
C GLY A 150 5.02 10.66 -9.04
N ARG A 151 5.54 9.51 -9.48
CA ARG A 151 6.95 9.14 -9.42
C ARG A 151 7.44 8.76 -10.81
N ILE A 152 8.49 9.42 -11.29
CA ILE A 152 9.01 9.16 -12.65
C ILE A 152 10.51 8.92 -12.65
N SER A 153 10.96 7.83 -13.29
CA SER A 153 12.37 7.51 -13.44
C SER A 153 13.01 8.25 -14.62
N ASN A 154 14.32 8.46 -14.57
CA ASN A 154 15.08 9.02 -15.72
C ASN A 154 14.90 8.20 -17.00
N LYS A 155 14.74 6.87 -16.88
CA LYS A 155 14.49 5.98 -18.02
C LYS A 155 13.12 6.29 -18.65
N SER A 156 12.10 6.47 -17.81
CA SER A 156 10.74 6.82 -18.27
C SER A 156 10.72 8.21 -18.91
N VAL A 157 11.43 9.20 -18.35
CA VAL A 157 11.56 10.53 -18.96
C VAL A 157 12.13 10.43 -20.38
N LYS A 158 13.22 9.69 -20.55
CA LYS A 158 13.84 9.48 -21.88
C LYS A 158 12.86 8.82 -22.86
N ALA A 159 12.15 7.79 -22.41
CA ALA A 159 11.16 7.07 -23.24
C ALA A 159 10.01 7.98 -23.66
N TYR A 160 9.36 8.67 -22.73
CA TYR A 160 8.23 9.56 -23.04
C TYR A 160 8.66 10.78 -23.88
N ARG A 161 9.87 11.31 -23.68
CA ARG A 161 10.42 12.37 -24.52
C ARG A 161 10.60 11.88 -25.97
N THR A 162 11.08 10.66 -26.17
CA THR A 162 11.20 10.05 -27.50
C THR A 162 9.84 9.87 -28.14
N ILE A 163 8.86 9.32 -27.40
CA ILE A 163 7.50 9.14 -27.87
C ILE A 163 6.86 10.49 -28.24
N SER A 164 7.05 11.53 -27.43
CA SER A 164 6.52 12.88 -27.68
C SER A 164 7.11 13.53 -28.94
N ARG A 165 8.34 13.17 -29.32
CA ARG A 165 8.97 13.63 -30.58
C ARG A 165 8.34 12.95 -31.82
N ILE A 166 7.99 11.68 -31.67
CA ILE A 166 7.44 10.86 -32.77
C ILE A 166 5.93 11.09 -32.95
N SER A 167 5.20 11.28 -31.85
CA SER A 167 3.74 11.42 -31.85
C SER A 167 3.29 12.78 -31.32
N LYS A 168 2.82 13.64 -32.23
CA LYS A 168 2.22 14.93 -31.87
C LYS A 168 0.96 14.75 -30.99
N ASP A 169 0.14 13.74 -31.31
CA ASP A 169 -1.08 13.45 -30.53
C ASP A 169 -0.72 13.09 -29.07
N PHE A 170 0.31 12.26 -28.86
CA PHE A 170 0.78 11.91 -27.52
C PHE A 170 1.32 13.14 -26.78
N ARG A 171 2.17 13.92 -27.43
CA ARG A 171 2.69 15.15 -26.83
C ARG A 171 1.57 16.09 -26.41
N ASN A 172 0.62 16.38 -27.30
CA ASN A 172 -0.52 17.25 -26.99
C ASN A 172 -1.40 16.69 -25.87
N SER A 173 -1.59 15.37 -25.83
CA SER A 173 -2.34 14.73 -24.74
C SER A 173 -1.62 14.80 -23.40
N LEU A 174 -0.29 14.65 -23.40
CA LEU A 174 0.53 14.74 -22.19
C LEU A 174 0.57 16.17 -21.62
N THR A 175 0.72 17.18 -22.47
CA THR A 175 0.81 18.59 -22.09
C THR A 175 -0.54 19.31 -22.12
N SER A 176 -1.65 18.59 -22.19
CA SER A 176 -3.01 19.15 -22.16
C SER A 176 -3.22 20.01 -20.94
N GLU A 177 -3.79 21.19 -21.10
CA GLU A 177 -4.09 22.11 -19.99
C GLU A 177 -5.10 21.57 -19.00
N LEU A 178 -5.82 20.51 -19.38
CA LEU A 178 -6.76 19.80 -18.49
C LEU A 178 -6.09 18.84 -17.51
N ASN A 179 -4.80 18.51 -17.75
CA ASN A 179 -4.10 17.54 -16.90
C ASN A 179 -3.46 18.22 -15.68
N VAL A 180 -3.34 17.45 -14.61
CA VAL A 180 -2.67 17.84 -13.36
C VAL A 180 -1.69 16.75 -12.95
N PHE A 181 -0.54 17.14 -12.44
CA PHE A 181 0.54 16.22 -12.02
C PHE A 181 0.91 16.49 -10.56
N CYS A 182 0.45 15.64 -9.65
CA CYS A 182 0.79 15.67 -8.24
C CYS A 182 2.05 14.83 -8.02
N ALA A 183 3.21 15.47 -8.03
CA ALA A 183 4.51 14.82 -7.86
C ALA A 183 4.80 14.53 -6.38
N ARG A 184 5.47 13.41 -6.09
CA ARG A 184 5.89 13.05 -4.73
C ARG A 184 6.96 13.99 -4.18
N THR A 185 7.89 14.38 -5.01
CA THR A 185 9.08 15.18 -4.64
C THR A 185 9.33 16.28 -5.66
N GLU A 186 10.10 17.30 -5.26
CA GLU A 186 10.56 18.32 -6.21
C GLU A 186 11.42 17.70 -7.35
N PHE A 187 12.09 16.60 -7.03
CA PHE A 187 12.88 15.86 -8.02
C PHE A 187 11.99 15.22 -9.10
N ASP A 188 10.85 14.64 -8.70
CA ASP A 188 9.86 14.13 -9.65
C ASP A 188 9.17 15.26 -10.41
N ALA A 189 8.87 16.38 -9.74
CA ALA A 189 8.32 17.57 -10.37
C ALA A 189 9.25 18.13 -11.47
N GLN A 190 10.55 18.18 -11.20
CA GLN A 190 11.54 18.60 -12.20
C GLN A 190 11.55 17.66 -13.41
N ARG A 191 11.45 16.35 -13.19
CA ARG A 191 11.36 15.37 -14.28
C ARG A 191 10.10 15.52 -15.14
N PHE A 192 8.97 15.90 -14.52
CA PHE A 192 7.76 16.23 -15.27
C PHE A 192 7.95 17.50 -16.11
N ARG A 193 8.61 18.56 -15.59
CA ARG A 193 9.01 19.75 -16.38
C ARG A 193 9.90 19.35 -17.55
N ASP A 194 10.81 18.42 -17.34
CA ASP A 194 11.69 17.90 -18.38
C ASP A 194 10.96 17.16 -19.52
N LEU A 195 9.74 16.70 -19.30
CA LEU A 195 8.85 16.17 -20.34
C LEU A 195 8.12 17.27 -21.12
N GLY A 196 8.27 18.53 -20.74
CA GLY A 196 7.59 19.67 -21.35
C GLY A 196 6.23 19.98 -20.76
N ILE A 197 5.90 19.41 -19.59
CA ILE A 197 4.65 19.70 -18.86
C ILE A 197 4.79 21.09 -18.24
N PRO A 198 3.82 22.01 -18.47
CA PRO A 198 3.86 23.36 -17.92
C PRO A 198 3.89 23.35 -16.39
N GLY A 199 4.74 24.21 -15.79
CA GLY A 199 4.90 24.26 -14.34
C GLY A 199 3.60 24.54 -13.57
N LYS A 200 2.65 25.29 -14.15
CA LYS A 200 1.32 25.55 -13.57
C LYS A 200 0.45 24.32 -13.36
N GLN A 201 0.80 23.17 -13.99
CA GLN A 201 0.08 21.90 -13.91
C GLN A 201 0.76 20.92 -12.96
N ILE A 202 1.93 21.28 -12.40
CA ILE A 202 2.73 20.40 -11.56
C ILE A 202 2.71 20.92 -10.12
N PHE A 203 2.30 20.05 -9.20
CA PHE A 203 2.22 20.33 -7.77
C PHE A 203 3.04 19.29 -7.00
N VAL A 204 3.86 19.71 -6.06
CA VAL A 204 4.55 18.79 -5.14
C VAL A 204 3.63 18.56 -3.95
N THR A 205 3.06 17.36 -3.86
CA THR A 205 2.05 17.02 -2.86
C THR A 205 2.54 16.04 -1.79
N GLY A 206 3.78 15.56 -1.91
CA GLY A 206 4.28 14.50 -1.04
C GLY A 206 3.86 13.10 -1.50
N THR A 207 4.09 12.13 -0.64
CA THR A 207 3.74 10.73 -0.90
C THR A 207 2.45 10.33 -0.19
N MET A 208 1.58 9.65 -0.89
CA MET A 208 0.35 9.05 -0.32
C MET A 208 0.60 7.72 0.37
N LYS A 209 1.83 7.22 0.39
CA LYS A 209 2.19 5.92 0.97
C LYS A 209 1.79 5.81 2.44
N TYR A 210 1.79 6.95 3.13
CA TYR A 210 1.54 7.02 4.58
C TYR A 210 0.12 7.47 4.94
N ASP A 211 -0.70 7.88 3.97
CA ASP A 211 -2.06 8.37 4.22
C ASP A 211 -3.01 7.27 4.76
N ASN A 212 -2.67 6.00 4.49
CA ASN A 212 -3.40 4.85 5.00
C ASN A 212 -2.86 4.29 6.32
N ILE A 213 -1.86 4.96 6.93
CA ILE A 213 -1.34 4.53 8.23
C ILE A 213 -2.37 4.92 9.31
N PRO A 214 -2.79 3.96 10.13
CA PRO A 214 -3.69 4.27 11.23
C PRO A 214 -3.04 5.25 12.20
N THR A 215 -3.71 6.36 12.45
CA THR A 215 -3.29 7.35 13.46
C THR A 215 -3.98 7.17 14.81
N HIS A 216 -4.98 6.31 14.84
CA HIS A 216 -5.70 5.91 16.05
C HIS A 216 -6.44 4.60 15.81
N ILE A 217 -6.68 3.87 16.87
CA ILE A 217 -7.53 2.68 16.91
C ILE A 217 -8.75 2.98 17.78
N ASP A 218 -9.86 2.31 17.49
CA ASP A 218 -11.07 2.40 18.31
C ASP A 218 -10.69 2.18 19.80
N LYS A 219 -11.05 3.16 20.63
CA LYS A 219 -10.78 3.13 22.08
C LYS A 219 -11.34 1.89 22.78
N ASN A 220 -12.38 1.26 22.22
CA ASN A 220 -12.93 0.02 22.76
C ASN A 220 -11.97 -1.15 22.55
N ILE A 221 -11.35 -1.24 21.37
CA ILE A 221 -10.35 -2.29 21.06
C ILE A 221 -9.14 -2.15 21.98
N SER A 222 -8.64 -0.92 22.17
CA SER A 222 -7.54 -0.67 23.09
C SER A 222 -7.89 -1.05 24.53
N LYS A 223 -9.10 -0.73 25.00
CA LYS A 223 -9.59 -1.12 26.33
C LYS A 223 -9.74 -2.64 26.49
N GLU A 224 -10.20 -3.33 25.44
CA GLU A 224 -10.28 -4.80 25.45
C GLU A 224 -8.90 -5.44 25.60
N LEU A 225 -7.88 -4.94 24.89
CA LEU A 225 -6.50 -5.43 25.03
C LEU A 225 -5.90 -5.12 26.40
N VAL A 226 -6.11 -3.92 26.92
CA VAL A 226 -5.68 -3.52 28.28
C VAL A 226 -6.26 -4.49 29.31
N LYS A 227 -7.57 -4.78 29.21
CA LYS A 227 -8.23 -5.74 30.09
C LYS A 227 -7.73 -7.18 29.89
N LEU A 228 -7.56 -7.60 28.61
CA LEU A 228 -7.10 -8.94 28.27
C LEU A 228 -5.69 -9.22 28.84
N PHE A 229 -4.80 -8.24 28.77
CA PHE A 229 -3.41 -8.39 29.19
C PHE A 229 -3.15 -7.92 30.64
N HIS A 230 -4.20 -7.64 31.40
CA HIS A 230 -4.09 -7.16 32.79
C HIS A 230 -3.09 -6.02 32.93
N ILE A 231 -3.28 -4.98 32.10
CA ILE A 231 -2.45 -3.77 32.07
C ILE A 231 -3.07 -2.75 33.02
N ASP A 232 -2.30 -2.26 33.96
CA ASP A 232 -2.69 -1.21 34.90
C ASP A 232 -2.35 0.18 34.33
N ASP A 233 -2.95 1.25 34.84
CA ASP A 233 -2.80 2.63 34.32
C ASP A 233 -1.36 3.17 34.43
N ASP A 234 -0.56 2.64 35.36
CA ASP A 234 0.84 3.02 35.60
C ASP A 234 1.85 2.07 34.92
N ASP A 235 1.37 1.03 34.22
CA ASP A 235 2.25 0.14 33.46
C ASP A 235 2.88 0.84 32.24
N LEU A 236 4.15 0.55 32.03
CA LEU A 236 4.89 0.93 30.81
C LEU A 236 4.98 -0.25 29.87
N ILE A 237 4.57 -0.05 28.62
CA ILE A 237 4.47 -1.13 27.65
C ILE A 237 5.52 -0.95 26.55
N LEU A 238 6.48 -1.88 26.50
CA LEU A 238 7.43 -2.03 25.41
C LEU A 238 6.92 -3.11 24.45
N VAL A 239 6.74 -2.75 23.19
CA VAL A 239 6.35 -3.70 22.14
C VAL A 239 7.53 -4.00 21.23
N GLY A 240 7.87 -5.27 21.05
CA GLY A 240 8.74 -5.75 19.96
C GLY A 240 7.89 -6.20 18.79
N GLY A 241 7.69 -5.31 17.81
CA GLY A 241 6.83 -5.56 16.65
C GLY A 241 7.57 -6.14 15.46
N SER A 242 7.01 -7.14 14.80
CA SER A 242 7.58 -7.83 13.61
C SER A 242 9.01 -8.32 13.82
N THR A 243 9.31 -8.90 14.98
CA THR A 243 10.64 -9.36 15.34
C THR A 243 11.10 -10.58 14.53
N HIS A 244 12.40 -10.72 14.38
CA HIS A 244 13.08 -11.82 13.70
C HIS A 244 14.04 -12.53 14.63
N ALA A 245 14.47 -13.73 14.21
CA ALA A 245 15.41 -14.55 14.97
C ALA A 245 16.66 -13.76 15.40
N GLY A 246 17.00 -13.84 16.69
CA GLY A 246 18.09 -13.12 17.34
C GLY A 246 17.67 -11.80 17.98
N GLU A 247 16.60 -11.14 17.53
CA GLU A 247 16.13 -9.89 18.08
C GLU A 247 15.33 -10.10 19.36
N GLU A 248 14.52 -11.14 19.42
CA GLU A 248 13.74 -11.48 20.62
C GLU A 248 14.66 -11.74 21.82
N GLU A 249 15.78 -12.42 21.62
CA GLU A 249 16.75 -12.65 22.69
C GLU A 249 17.34 -11.35 23.25
N ILE A 250 17.64 -10.40 22.35
CA ILE A 250 18.16 -9.09 22.75
C ILE A 250 17.09 -8.32 23.53
N LEU A 251 15.84 -8.29 23.05
CA LEU A 251 14.74 -7.62 23.71
C LEU A 251 14.45 -8.19 25.09
N ILE A 252 14.45 -9.51 25.26
CA ILE A 252 14.23 -10.16 26.55
C ILE A 252 15.36 -9.80 27.52
N ARG A 253 16.62 -9.79 27.10
CA ARG A 253 17.76 -9.39 27.95
C ARG A 253 17.66 -7.91 28.35
N VAL A 254 17.25 -7.03 27.43
CA VAL A 254 17.02 -5.63 27.72
C VAL A 254 15.88 -5.49 28.73
N PHE A 255 14.77 -6.17 28.48
CA PHE A 255 13.63 -6.20 29.41
C PHE A 255 14.02 -6.68 30.80
N GLU A 256 14.81 -7.77 30.93
CA GLU A 256 15.30 -8.27 32.22
C GLU A 256 16.07 -7.21 33.00
N ARG A 257 16.90 -6.41 32.32
CA ARG A 257 17.65 -5.34 32.96
C ARG A 257 16.76 -4.17 33.36
N LEU A 258 15.87 -3.75 32.48
CA LEU A 258 14.98 -2.63 32.71
C LEU A 258 13.93 -2.93 33.78
N ASN A 259 13.40 -4.15 33.83
CA ASN A 259 12.39 -4.56 34.81
C ASN A 259 12.90 -4.50 36.26
N LYS A 260 14.23 -4.56 36.49
CA LYS A 260 14.83 -4.34 37.82
C LYS A 260 14.71 -2.88 38.28
N VAL A 261 14.66 -1.95 37.35
CA VAL A 261 14.59 -0.51 37.62
C VAL A 261 13.14 0.00 37.51
N TYR A 262 12.41 -0.54 36.55
CA TYR A 262 11.03 -0.20 36.25
C TYR A 262 10.15 -1.46 36.42
N PRO A 263 9.71 -1.78 37.64
CA PRO A 263 8.96 -3.02 37.92
C PRO A 263 7.57 -3.07 37.26
N ASN A 264 7.06 -1.93 36.79
CA ASN A 264 5.81 -1.78 36.04
C ASN A 264 6.03 -1.84 34.50
N LEU A 265 7.24 -2.16 34.05
CA LEU A 265 7.48 -2.39 32.62
C LEU A 265 6.92 -3.76 32.21
N LYS A 266 6.16 -3.79 31.14
CA LYS A 266 5.68 -5.00 30.48
C LYS A 266 6.27 -5.12 29.10
N LEU A 267 6.56 -6.35 28.67
CA LEU A 267 7.07 -6.64 27.32
C LEU A 267 6.02 -7.44 26.53
N ILE A 268 5.68 -6.94 25.35
CA ILE A 268 4.85 -7.65 24.36
C ILE A 268 5.74 -7.95 23.15
N LEU A 269 5.83 -9.20 22.75
CA LEU A 269 6.55 -9.63 21.55
C LEU A 269 5.57 -10.07 20.46
N ALA A 270 5.76 -9.58 19.26
CA ALA A 270 4.98 -9.96 18.07
C ALA A 270 5.94 -10.39 16.96
N PRO A 271 6.30 -11.68 16.87
CA PRO A 271 7.17 -12.20 15.82
C PRO A 271 6.54 -12.00 14.43
N ARG A 272 7.35 -11.66 13.43
CA ARG A 272 6.89 -11.50 12.04
C ARG A 272 6.22 -12.76 11.49
N HIS A 273 6.71 -13.92 11.91
CA HIS A 273 6.21 -15.22 11.52
C HIS A 273 5.64 -15.94 12.73
N VAL A 274 4.31 -16.05 12.77
CA VAL A 274 3.57 -16.67 13.89
C VAL A 274 3.97 -18.15 14.10
N GLU A 275 4.48 -18.81 13.07
CA GLU A 275 5.01 -20.18 13.16
C GLU A 275 6.18 -20.30 14.13
N ARG A 276 6.87 -19.19 14.42
CA ARG A 276 7.98 -19.12 15.38
C ARG A 276 7.53 -19.00 16.84
N THR A 277 6.24 -18.88 17.11
CA THR A 277 5.70 -18.72 18.47
C THR A 277 6.26 -19.73 19.46
N ARG A 278 6.34 -21.03 19.09
CA ARG A 278 6.90 -22.07 19.96
C ARG A 278 8.38 -21.86 20.25
N GLU A 279 9.14 -21.40 19.27
CA GLU A 279 10.58 -21.10 19.42
C GLU A 279 10.77 -19.94 20.39
N VAL A 280 10.02 -18.86 20.21
CA VAL A 280 10.09 -17.66 21.06
C VAL A 280 9.59 -17.95 22.48
N SER A 281 8.54 -18.75 22.65
CA SER A 281 8.09 -19.21 23.98
C SER A 281 9.20 -19.92 24.74
N ARG A 282 9.89 -20.89 24.10
CA ARG A 282 11.03 -21.59 24.71
C ARG A 282 12.18 -20.64 25.06
N LEU A 283 12.40 -19.61 24.23
CA LEU A 283 13.41 -18.60 24.51
C LEU A 283 13.06 -17.80 25.77
N ILE A 284 11.79 -17.38 25.93
CA ILE A 284 11.28 -16.70 27.12
C ILE A 284 11.47 -17.58 28.37
N GLU A 285 11.04 -18.84 28.30
CA GLU A 285 11.15 -19.80 29.42
C GLU A 285 12.61 -20.00 29.90
N LYS A 286 13.58 -20.07 28.96
CA LYS A 286 14.99 -20.20 29.27
C LYS A 286 15.56 -19.03 30.07
N THR A 287 14.94 -17.86 30.00
CA THR A 287 15.35 -16.66 30.78
C THR A 287 14.62 -16.57 32.12
N GLY A 288 13.76 -17.54 32.45
CA GLY A 288 13.01 -17.58 33.71
C GLY A 288 11.75 -16.70 33.70
N PHE A 289 11.34 -16.19 32.53
CA PHE A 289 10.07 -15.53 32.32
C PHE A 289 9.01 -16.53 31.85
N VAL A 290 7.74 -16.15 31.99
CA VAL A 290 6.58 -16.95 31.62
C VAL A 290 5.99 -16.39 30.33
N PRO A 291 5.99 -17.13 29.21
CA PRO A 291 5.31 -16.69 28.01
C PRO A 291 3.79 -16.78 28.18
N VAL A 292 3.07 -15.73 27.83
CA VAL A 292 1.63 -15.68 27.81
C VAL A 292 1.17 -15.48 26.38
N LEU A 293 0.64 -16.52 25.74
CA LEU A 293 0.11 -16.42 24.39
C LEU A 293 -1.19 -15.63 24.37
N LYS A 294 -1.36 -14.73 23.40
CA LYS A 294 -2.61 -13.98 23.24
C LYS A 294 -3.81 -14.91 23.12
N THR A 295 -3.71 -15.95 22.29
CA THR A 295 -4.79 -16.94 22.12
C THR A 295 -5.10 -17.74 23.39
N GLU A 296 -4.17 -17.88 24.33
CA GLU A 296 -4.40 -18.49 25.62
C GLU A 296 -5.07 -17.50 26.58
N ALA A 297 -4.60 -16.25 26.60
CA ALA A 297 -5.19 -15.19 27.41
C ALA A 297 -6.69 -14.94 27.07
N GLU A 298 -7.08 -15.13 25.80
CA GLU A 298 -8.47 -15.02 25.35
C GLU A 298 -9.39 -16.12 25.89
N ARG A 299 -8.85 -17.21 26.44
CA ARG A 299 -9.67 -18.29 27.01
C ARG A 299 -10.15 -17.91 28.40
N SER A 300 -11.43 -18.03 28.65
CA SER A 300 -12.05 -17.76 29.97
C SER A 300 -11.48 -18.59 31.13
N SER A 301 -10.79 -19.69 30.81
CA SER A 301 -10.12 -20.57 31.76
C SER A 301 -8.70 -20.15 32.10
N TYR A 302 -8.11 -19.20 31.38
CA TYR A 302 -6.74 -18.74 31.62
C TYR A 302 -6.64 -18.01 32.96
N LYS A 303 -5.71 -18.44 33.81
CA LYS A 303 -5.45 -17.80 35.11
C LYS A 303 -4.09 -17.09 35.02
N TRP A 304 -4.13 -15.78 34.98
CA TRP A 304 -2.94 -14.96 35.10
C TRP A 304 -2.25 -15.26 36.43
N GLN A 305 -0.95 -15.51 36.39
CA GLN A 305 -0.20 -15.82 37.61
C GLN A 305 0.14 -14.56 38.43
N ASN A 306 -0.18 -13.40 37.85
CA ASN A 306 0.06 -12.08 38.43
C ASN A 306 1.55 -11.87 38.86
N THR A 307 2.46 -12.50 38.10
CA THR A 307 3.89 -12.39 38.33
C THR A 307 4.43 -11.28 37.44
N LYS A 308 5.33 -10.44 37.99
CA LYS A 308 6.09 -9.46 37.23
C LYS A 308 7.08 -10.11 36.22
N ARG A 309 6.89 -11.37 35.89
CA ARG A 309 7.74 -12.20 35.04
C ARG A 309 7.04 -12.68 33.78
N GLU A 310 5.88 -12.14 33.45
CA GLU A 310 5.14 -12.52 32.26
C GLU A 310 5.60 -11.70 31.06
N ILE A 311 5.81 -12.36 29.92
CA ILE A 311 6.05 -11.72 28.61
C ILE A 311 4.91 -12.14 27.71
N ILE A 312 4.15 -11.18 27.19
CA ILE A 312 3.03 -11.41 26.32
C ILE A 312 3.58 -11.70 24.91
N LEU A 313 3.07 -12.76 24.28
CA LEU A 313 3.46 -13.19 22.95
C LEU A 313 2.25 -13.19 22.02
N ILE A 314 2.28 -12.37 21.01
CA ILE A 314 1.24 -12.28 19.97
C ILE A 314 1.45 -13.42 18.99
N ASP A 315 0.56 -14.39 19.01
CA ASP A 315 0.56 -15.59 18.19
C ASP A 315 -0.52 -15.58 17.09
N THR A 316 -1.02 -14.39 16.76
CA THR A 316 -2.06 -14.15 15.76
C THR A 316 -1.59 -13.17 14.69
N VAL A 317 -2.21 -13.24 13.50
CA VAL A 317 -1.95 -12.32 12.39
C VAL A 317 -3.00 -11.20 12.42
N GLY A 318 -2.55 -9.94 12.20
CA GLY A 318 -3.45 -8.77 12.09
C GLY A 318 -3.73 -8.04 13.39
N ASP A 319 -3.09 -8.43 14.50
CA ASP A 319 -3.30 -7.76 15.80
C ASP A 319 -2.21 -6.75 16.15
N LEU A 320 -1.14 -6.65 15.35
CA LEU A 320 0.01 -5.82 15.67
C LEU A 320 -0.35 -4.34 15.78
N GLU A 321 -1.16 -3.81 14.86
CA GLU A 321 -1.64 -2.42 14.92
C GLU A 321 -2.41 -2.13 16.22
N LYS A 322 -3.26 -3.08 16.63
CA LYS A 322 -4.02 -2.96 17.88
C LYS A 322 -3.09 -2.91 19.10
N VAL A 323 -2.02 -3.70 19.08
CA VAL A 323 -1.02 -3.73 20.15
C VAL A 323 -0.23 -2.43 20.21
N TYR A 324 0.06 -1.81 19.07
CA TYR A 324 0.68 -0.49 19.03
C TYR A 324 -0.17 0.60 19.70
N SER A 325 -1.49 0.49 19.67
CA SER A 325 -2.39 1.48 20.29
C SER A 325 -2.33 1.53 21.82
N ILE A 326 -1.76 0.51 22.45
CA ILE A 326 -1.62 0.43 23.93
C ILE A 326 -0.15 0.54 24.35
N SER A 327 0.79 0.77 23.44
CA SER A 327 2.22 0.80 23.72
C SER A 327 2.70 2.19 24.11
N ASN A 328 3.75 2.25 24.94
CA ASN A 328 4.50 3.46 25.26
C ASN A 328 5.77 3.58 24.42
N PHE A 329 6.36 2.45 24.02
CA PHE A 329 7.57 2.37 23.19
C PHE A 329 7.45 1.19 22.25
N VAL A 330 7.90 1.34 21.01
CA VAL A 330 7.88 0.26 20.02
C VAL A 330 9.27 0.04 19.45
N PHE A 331 9.76 -1.18 19.58
CA PHE A 331 10.90 -1.66 18.81
C PHE A 331 10.37 -2.32 17.52
N VAL A 332 10.87 -1.86 16.36
CA VAL A 332 10.53 -2.45 15.07
C VAL A 332 11.61 -3.42 14.61
N GLY A 333 11.23 -4.67 14.46
CA GLY A 333 12.13 -5.77 14.15
C GLY A 333 12.71 -5.77 12.73
N LYS A 334 13.51 -6.80 12.43
CA LYS A 334 14.29 -6.95 11.19
C LYS A 334 15.31 -5.83 10.99
N SER A 335 15.63 -5.12 12.05
CA SER A 335 16.48 -3.92 12.04
C SER A 335 17.79 -4.09 12.80
N LEU A 336 17.89 -5.03 13.77
CA LEU A 336 19.16 -5.42 14.39
C LEU A 336 19.89 -6.53 13.61
N VAL A 337 19.17 -7.24 12.75
CA VAL A 337 19.73 -8.22 11.83
C VAL A 337 19.87 -7.62 10.43
N PRO A 338 20.86 -8.03 9.59
CA PRO A 338 21.11 -7.41 8.28
C PRO A 338 20.05 -7.80 7.23
N SER A 339 18.80 -7.45 7.49
CA SER A 339 17.65 -7.86 6.69
C SER A 339 16.77 -6.69 6.21
N GLY A 340 17.13 -5.43 6.52
CA GLY A 340 16.57 -4.22 5.89
C GLY A 340 15.38 -3.57 6.57
N GLY A 341 15.02 -3.98 7.79
CA GLY A 341 13.94 -3.37 8.57
C GLY A 341 12.53 -3.84 8.23
N GLN A 342 11.58 -3.38 9.04
CA GLN A 342 10.12 -3.50 8.83
C GLN A 342 9.49 -2.10 8.88
N ASN A 343 8.18 -2.00 8.64
CA ASN A 343 7.47 -0.73 8.59
C ASN A 343 7.44 -0.04 9.97
N MET A 344 8.16 1.04 10.11
CA MET A 344 8.23 1.85 11.34
C MET A 344 7.20 2.97 11.39
N MET A 345 6.55 3.23 10.27
CA MET A 345 5.53 4.27 10.18
C MET A 345 4.21 3.89 10.87
N GLU A 346 3.89 2.59 10.97
CA GLU A 346 2.68 2.13 11.68
C GLU A 346 2.67 2.56 13.15
N PRO A 347 3.69 2.22 13.98
CA PRO A 347 3.72 2.70 15.35
C PRO A 347 3.95 4.20 15.46
N ALA A 348 4.73 4.81 14.56
CA ALA A 348 4.94 6.26 14.55
C ALA A 348 3.64 7.04 14.28
N GLY A 349 2.81 6.57 13.35
CA GLY A 349 1.51 7.16 13.05
C GLY A 349 0.55 7.17 14.25
N MET A 350 0.71 6.24 15.17
CA MET A 350 -0.05 6.19 16.44
C MET A 350 0.57 7.06 17.56
N GLY A 351 1.63 7.80 17.26
CA GLY A 351 2.30 8.68 18.23
C GLY A 351 3.30 7.97 19.15
N ASN A 352 3.65 6.71 18.85
CA ASN A 352 4.61 5.98 19.66
C ASN A 352 6.06 6.38 19.34
N PRO A 353 6.93 6.55 20.33
CA PRO A 353 8.38 6.54 20.14
C PRO A 353 8.82 5.22 19.51
N VAL A 354 9.54 5.31 18.39
CA VAL A 354 9.97 4.14 17.62
C VAL A 354 11.45 3.91 17.76
N ILE A 355 11.83 2.69 18.09
CA ILE A 355 13.21 2.22 18.25
C ILE A 355 13.49 1.20 17.15
N PHE A 356 14.60 1.33 16.46
CA PHE A 356 15.04 0.38 15.44
C PHE A 356 16.56 0.28 15.39
N GLY A 357 17.07 -0.80 14.84
CA GLY A 357 18.50 -1.03 14.65
C GLY A 357 19.04 -0.38 13.36
N PRO A 358 20.34 -0.55 13.07
CA PRO A 358 21.01 0.14 11.97
C PRO A 358 20.69 -0.43 10.57
N HIS A 359 20.03 -1.57 10.48
CA HIS A 359 19.74 -2.21 9.19
C HIS A 359 18.34 -1.84 8.69
N THR A 360 18.22 -0.66 8.06
CA THR A 360 16.94 -0.10 7.60
C THR A 360 16.90 0.23 6.11
N TYR A 361 17.75 -0.37 5.30
CA TYR A 361 17.95 -0.02 3.89
C TYR A 361 16.70 -0.22 3.00
N ASN A 362 15.66 -0.91 3.48
CA ASN A 362 14.37 -0.98 2.78
C ASN A 362 13.43 0.19 3.15
N PHE A 363 13.80 1.00 4.14
CA PHE A 363 12.98 2.04 4.76
C PHE A 363 13.78 3.34 5.00
N GLU A 364 14.72 3.67 4.09
CA GLU A 364 15.56 4.87 4.22
C GLU A 364 14.73 6.15 4.22
N GLU A 365 13.70 6.24 3.36
CA GLU A 365 12.79 7.39 3.31
C GLU A 365 12.03 7.57 4.64
N GLU A 366 11.62 6.46 5.26
CA GLU A 366 10.90 6.45 6.54
C GLU A 366 11.81 6.86 7.71
N VAL A 367 13.06 6.39 7.69
CA VAL A 367 14.06 6.77 8.71
C VAL A 367 14.38 8.26 8.65
N ASP A 368 14.49 8.82 7.44
CA ASP A 368 14.74 10.26 7.26
C ASP A 368 13.55 11.14 7.70
N LEU A 369 12.35 10.57 7.74
CA LEU A 369 11.14 11.27 8.19
C LEU A 369 10.98 11.26 9.72
N LEU A 370 11.47 10.21 10.40
CA LEU A 370 11.37 10.02 11.85
C LEU A 370 12.54 10.67 12.61
#